data_9d9a95496c6b80678f45b39885a9af96
#
_entry.id   9d9a95496c6b80678f45b39885a9af96
#
_cell.length_a   1.000
_cell.length_b   1.000
_cell.length_c   1.000
_cell.angle_alpha   90.00
_cell.angle_beta   90.00
_cell.angle_gamma   90.00
#
_symmetry.space_group_name_H-M   'P 1'
#
loop_
_entity.id
_entity.type
_entity.pdbx_description
1 polymer ?
#
loop_
_entity_poly.entity_id
_entity_poly.type
_entity_poly.pdbx_seq_one_letter_code
_entity_poly.pdbx_strand_id
1 'polypeptide(L)'
;QMRMDSSCMQVLFATVNGYLTLLHSLGKTLLLDIAANEDYRASFKREEAFWLQQFIDVLTHCKICGYLLPGVDPDRFAADLQEVIYQSCLQGTPYVVQQALNHTLLRGLFEVDGIRYIDEHLKLDKFNVCV
;
A
#
# COMPACT_ATOMS: atom_id res chain seq x y z
N GLN A 1 -9.49 -9.98 -25.44
CA GLN A 1 -9.41 -10.72 -24.18
C GLN A 1 -9.88 -9.89 -23.00
N MET A 2 -10.81 -10.41 -22.26
CA MET A 2 -11.35 -9.66 -21.14
C MET A 2 -10.51 -9.82 -19.88
N ARG A 3 -10.54 -8.81 -19.05
CA ARG A 3 -9.92 -8.88 -17.75
C ARG A 3 -10.76 -9.79 -16.86
N MET A 4 -10.08 -10.59 -16.09
CA MET A 4 -10.76 -11.61 -15.31
C MET A 4 -11.43 -11.07 -14.07
N ASP A 5 -10.77 -10.15 -13.40
CA ASP A 5 -11.23 -9.81 -12.07
C ASP A 5 -10.67 -8.46 -11.65
N SER A 6 -11.51 -7.44 -11.68
CA SER A 6 -11.10 -6.09 -11.26
C SER A 6 -11.08 -5.94 -9.75
N SER A 7 -11.62 -6.92 -9.00
CA SER A 7 -11.62 -6.82 -7.53
C SER A 7 -10.20 -6.87 -6.97
N CYS A 8 -9.23 -7.37 -7.73
CA CYS A 8 -7.84 -7.37 -7.26
C CYS A 8 -7.35 -5.95 -6.97
N MET A 9 -7.82 -4.96 -7.73
CA MET A 9 -7.43 -3.59 -7.48
C MET A 9 -8.07 -3.04 -6.21
N GLN A 10 -9.33 -3.41 -5.94
CA GLN A 10 -9.96 -3.02 -4.69
C GLN A 10 -9.22 -3.60 -3.50
N VAL A 11 -8.85 -4.88 -3.59
CA VAL A 11 -8.12 -5.55 -2.53
C VAL A 11 -6.74 -4.91 -2.34
N LEU A 12 -6.06 -4.56 -3.44
CA LEU A 12 -4.76 -3.91 -3.35
C LEU A 12 -4.85 -2.58 -2.60
N PHE A 13 -5.78 -1.73 -3.01
CA PHE A 13 -5.93 -0.42 -2.35
C PHE A 13 -6.33 -0.58 -0.89
N ALA A 14 -7.22 -1.52 -0.59
CA ALA A 14 -7.64 -1.78 0.78
C ALA A 14 -6.49 -2.33 1.63
N THR A 15 -5.67 -3.20 1.06
CA THR A 15 -4.54 -3.79 1.78
C THR A 15 -3.50 -2.73 2.12
N VAL A 16 -3.14 -1.90 1.15
CA VAL A 16 -2.17 -0.84 1.37
C VAL A 16 -2.70 0.16 2.40
N ASN A 17 -3.97 0.54 2.27
CA ASN A 17 -4.58 1.46 3.23
C ASN A 17 -4.68 0.85 4.62
N GLY A 18 -4.93 -0.45 4.70
CA GLY A 18 -4.97 -1.16 5.98
C GLY A 18 -3.64 -1.11 6.72
N TYR A 19 -2.55 -1.30 5.98
CA TYR A 19 -1.22 -1.21 6.56
C TYR A 19 -0.94 0.21 7.07
N LEU A 20 -1.26 1.22 6.26
CA LEU A 20 -1.10 2.61 6.67
C LEU A 20 -1.92 2.91 7.92
N THR A 21 -3.16 2.43 7.96
CA THR A 21 -4.05 2.63 9.11
C THR A 21 -3.46 2.00 10.37
N LEU A 22 -2.91 0.79 10.24
CA LEU A 22 -2.28 0.13 11.37
C LEU A 22 -1.12 0.97 11.92
N LEU A 23 -0.21 1.39 11.06
CA LEU A 23 0.95 2.17 11.51
C LEU A 23 0.53 3.50 12.12
N HIS A 24 -0.47 4.14 11.53
CA HIS A 24 -0.96 5.40 12.05
C HIS A 24 -1.64 5.24 13.41
N SER A 25 -2.32 4.12 13.61
CA SER A 25 -2.96 3.84 14.92
C SER A 25 -1.94 3.60 16.02
N LEU A 26 -0.76 3.06 15.66
CA LEU A 26 0.32 2.88 16.62
C LEU A 26 0.96 4.22 17.00
N GLY A 27 1.10 5.10 16.01
CA GLY A 27 1.67 6.43 16.23
C GLY A 27 3.18 6.46 16.17
N LYS A 28 3.70 7.64 15.85
CA LYS A 28 5.13 7.84 15.67
C LYS A 28 5.96 7.46 16.90
N THR A 29 5.49 7.87 18.08
CA THR A 29 6.24 7.64 19.32
C THR A 29 6.38 6.14 19.58
N LEU A 30 5.27 5.39 19.44
CA LEU A 30 5.31 3.95 19.67
C LEU A 30 6.16 3.24 18.63
N LEU A 31 6.09 3.67 17.37
CA LEU A 31 6.92 3.08 16.32
C LEU A 31 8.40 3.28 16.61
N LEU A 32 8.79 4.46 17.10
CA LEU A 32 10.17 4.71 17.48
C LEU A 32 10.58 3.86 18.68
N ASP A 33 9.70 3.68 19.65
CA ASP A 33 9.96 2.82 20.81
C ASP A 33 10.17 1.38 20.38
N ILE A 34 9.34 0.88 19.47
CA ILE A 34 9.45 -0.47 18.94
C ILE A 34 10.81 -0.65 18.25
N ALA A 35 11.21 0.33 17.45
CA ALA A 35 12.47 0.26 16.73
C ALA A 35 13.68 0.25 17.66
N ALA A 36 13.55 0.89 18.84
CA ALA A 36 14.62 0.98 19.81
C ALA A 36 14.71 -0.24 20.73
N ASN A 37 13.65 -1.04 20.83
CA ASN A 37 13.60 -2.19 21.73
C ASN A 37 13.73 -3.49 20.94
N GLU A 38 14.75 -4.28 21.25
CA GLU A 38 15.08 -5.47 20.48
C GLU A 38 13.95 -6.50 20.47
N ASP A 39 13.32 -6.72 21.61
CA ASP A 39 12.26 -7.71 21.71
C ASP A 39 11.02 -7.28 20.92
N TYR A 40 10.63 -6.02 21.06
CA TYR A 40 9.49 -5.49 20.32
C TYR A 40 9.77 -5.46 18.83
N ARG A 41 11.00 -5.14 18.45
CA ARG A 41 11.39 -5.10 17.05
C ARG A 41 11.26 -6.47 16.39
N ALA A 42 11.63 -7.53 17.11
CA ALA A 42 11.52 -8.89 16.58
C ALA A 42 10.06 -9.26 16.31
N SER A 43 9.16 -8.91 17.25
CA SER A 43 7.73 -9.14 17.07
C SER A 43 7.17 -8.33 15.92
N PHE A 44 7.58 -7.07 15.83
CA PHE A 44 7.10 -6.18 14.79
C PHE A 44 7.55 -6.64 13.40
N LYS A 45 8.76 -7.20 13.31
CA LYS A 45 9.25 -7.73 12.04
C LYS A 45 8.39 -8.86 11.51
N ARG A 46 7.83 -9.68 12.38
CA ARG A 46 6.92 -10.74 11.95
C ARG A 46 5.64 -10.15 11.38
N GLU A 47 5.13 -9.10 12.01
CA GLU A 47 3.97 -8.39 11.51
C GLU A 47 4.25 -7.76 10.15
N GLU A 48 5.43 -7.14 10.02
CA GLU A 48 5.87 -6.54 8.77
C GLU A 48 5.98 -7.57 7.65
N ALA A 49 6.51 -8.74 7.98
CA ALA A 49 6.63 -9.82 7.00
C ALA A 49 5.25 -10.30 6.52
N PHE A 50 4.28 -10.33 7.43
CA PHE A 50 2.90 -10.70 7.07
C PHE A 50 2.34 -9.70 6.05
N TRP A 51 2.46 -8.41 6.34
CA TRP A 51 1.96 -7.37 5.44
C TRP A 51 2.67 -7.37 4.11
N LEU A 52 3.99 -7.59 4.12
CA LEU A 52 4.74 -7.68 2.87
C LEU A 52 4.21 -8.80 2.00
N GLN A 53 3.94 -9.96 2.59
CA GLN A 53 3.40 -11.08 1.83
C GLN A 53 2.02 -10.75 1.27
N GLN A 54 1.19 -10.04 2.03
CA GLN A 54 -0.11 -9.61 1.53
C GLN A 54 0.04 -8.69 0.32
N PHE A 55 0.96 -7.74 0.38
CA PHE A 55 1.23 -6.84 -0.74
C PHE A 55 1.67 -7.64 -1.98
N ILE A 56 2.62 -8.56 -1.78
CA ILE A 56 3.14 -9.36 -2.88
C ILE A 56 2.03 -10.20 -3.52
N ASP A 57 1.21 -10.85 -2.71
CA ASP A 57 0.16 -11.73 -3.21
C ASP A 57 -0.87 -10.95 -4.03
N VAL A 58 -1.28 -9.80 -3.54
CA VAL A 58 -2.28 -8.99 -4.24
C VAL A 58 -1.72 -8.41 -5.52
N LEU A 59 -0.48 -7.91 -5.50
CA LEU A 59 0.15 -7.39 -6.69
C LEU A 59 0.36 -8.48 -7.74
N THR A 60 0.76 -9.67 -7.29
CA THR A 60 0.91 -10.81 -8.18
C THR A 60 -0.41 -11.15 -8.84
N HIS A 61 -1.50 -11.12 -8.07
CA HIS A 61 -2.83 -11.39 -8.63
C HIS A 61 -3.20 -10.33 -9.68
N CYS A 62 -2.95 -9.06 -9.39
CA CYS A 62 -3.21 -8.00 -10.36
C CYS A 62 -2.39 -8.20 -11.65
N LYS A 63 -1.16 -8.69 -11.51
CA LYS A 63 -0.32 -8.97 -12.67
C LYS A 63 -0.88 -10.11 -13.50
N ILE A 64 -1.31 -11.18 -12.84
CA ILE A 64 -1.90 -12.33 -13.52
C ILE A 64 -3.17 -11.92 -14.26
N CYS A 65 -3.96 -11.04 -13.68
CA CYS A 65 -5.18 -10.55 -14.32
C CYS A 65 -4.91 -9.57 -15.47
N GLY A 66 -3.65 -9.18 -15.66
CA GLY A 66 -3.27 -8.36 -16.80
C GLY A 66 -3.43 -6.86 -16.59
N TYR A 67 -3.60 -6.42 -15.36
CA TYR A 67 -3.79 -4.99 -15.10
C TYR A 67 -2.50 -4.20 -14.87
N LEU A 68 -1.44 -4.89 -14.43
CA LEU A 68 -0.17 -4.20 -14.17
C LEU A 68 0.64 -3.98 -15.43
N LEU A 69 1.41 -2.91 -15.45
CA LEU A 69 2.37 -2.68 -16.52
C LEU A 69 3.39 -3.83 -16.53
N PRO A 70 3.85 -4.24 -17.73
CA PRO A 70 4.72 -5.42 -17.83
C PRO A 70 6.03 -5.33 -17.03
N GLY A 71 6.54 -4.13 -16.84
CA GLY A 71 7.81 -3.96 -16.14
C GLY A 71 7.73 -3.97 -14.63
N VAL A 72 6.52 -4.09 -14.06
CA VAL A 72 6.35 -4.07 -12.61
C VAL A 72 6.69 -5.44 -12.04
N ASP A 73 7.64 -5.45 -11.09
CA ASP A 73 7.99 -6.63 -10.31
C ASP A 73 7.25 -6.57 -8.98
N PRO A 74 6.25 -7.43 -8.75
CA PRO A 74 5.46 -7.35 -7.51
C PRO A 74 6.30 -7.43 -6.25
N ASP A 75 7.30 -8.33 -6.20
CA ASP A 75 8.10 -8.51 -5.01
C ASP A 75 8.88 -7.25 -4.67
N ARG A 76 9.52 -6.67 -5.68
CA ARG A 76 10.35 -5.49 -5.48
C ARG A 76 9.52 -4.27 -5.13
N PHE A 77 8.43 -4.08 -5.87
CA PHE A 77 7.58 -2.93 -5.61
C PHE A 77 6.93 -3.01 -4.23
N ALA A 78 6.49 -4.21 -3.84
CA ALA A 78 5.86 -4.39 -2.52
C ALA A 78 6.83 -4.00 -1.41
N ALA A 79 8.08 -4.44 -1.50
CA ALA A 79 9.08 -4.14 -0.48
C ALA A 79 9.36 -2.63 -0.43
N ASP A 80 9.50 -1.99 -1.58
CA ASP A 80 9.78 -0.57 -1.63
C ASP A 80 8.60 0.25 -1.10
N LEU A 81 7.38 -0.13 -1.43
CA LEU A 81 6.20 0.56 -0.96
C LEU A 81 6.05 0.44 0.55
N GLN A 82 6.27 -0.75 1.09
CA GLN A 82 6.18 -0.96 2.53
C GLN A 82 7.17 -0.06 3.25
N GLU A 83 8.39 0.02 2.75
CA GLU A 83 9.42 0.85 3.35
C GLU A 83 9.06 2.33 3.31
N VAL A 84 8.54 2.80 2.18
CA VAL A 84 8.14 4.19 2.05
C VAL A 84 7.04 4.55 3.06
N ILE A 85 6.05 3.69 3.21
CA ILE A 85 4.96 3.94 4.15
C ILE A 85 5.48 3.94 5.58
N TYR A 86 6.33 2.98 5.93
CA TYR A 86 6.88 2.88 7.27
C TYR A 86 7.69 4.13 7.61
N GLN A 87 8.59 4.55 6.74
CA GLN A 87 9.42 5.73 6.97
C GLN A 87 8.58 6.99 7.08
N SER A 88 7.54 7.08 6.26
CA SER A 88 6.63 8.22 6.31
C SER A 88 5.97 8.33 7.68
N CYS A 89 5.53 7.21 8.23
CA CYS A 89 4.89 7.20 9.54
C CYS A 89 5.88 7.56 10.65
N LEU A 90 7.13 7.12 10.53
CA LEU A 90 8.18 7.50 11.48
C LEU A 90 8.45 9.00 11.45
N GLN A 91 8.30 9.62 10.29
CA GLN A 91 8.51 11.05 10.12
C GLN A 91 7.32 11.88 10.56
N GLY A 92 6.20 11.22 10.86
CA GLY A 92 5.00 11.93 11.29
C GLY A 92 4.16 12.50 10.18
N THR A 93 4.28 11.97 8.96
CA THR A 93 3.48 12.41 7.83
C THR A 93 1.99 12.20 8.14
N PRO A 94 1.13 13.22 7.91
CA PRO A 94 -0.31 13.04 8.14
C PRO A 94 -0.91 11.93 7.31
N TYR A 95 -1.91 11.26 7.88
CA TYR A 95 -2.56 10.12 7.23
C TYR A 95 -3.05 10.44 5.82
N VAL A 96 -3.77 11.57 5.67
CA VAL A 96 -4.35 11.92 4.38
C VAL A 96 -3.30 12.22 3.31
N VAL A 97 -2.15 12.76 3.73
CA VAL A 97 -1.05 13.03 2.80
C VAL A 97 -0.46 11.73 2.29
N GLN A 98 -0.18 10.79 3.19
CA GLN A 98 0.38 9.51 2.78
C GLN A 98 -0.63 8.69 1.98
N GLN A 99 -1.91 8.77 2.35
CA GLN A 99 -2.96 8.07 1.60
C GLN A 99 -3.00 8.56 0.15
N ALA A 100 -2.92 9.87 -0.06
CA ALA A 100 -2.92 10.44 -1.41
C ALA A 100 -1.68 10.00 -2.20
N LEU A 101 -0.53 9.97 -1.54
CA LEU A 101 0.70 9.53 -2.19
C LEU A 101 0.60 8.05 -2.58
N ASN A 102 0.10 7.21 -1.67
CA ASN A 102 -0.07 5.80 -1.97
C ASN A 102 -1.00 5.59 -3.16
N HIS A 103 -2.09 6.34 -3.20
CA HIS A 103 -3.04 6.26 -4.31
C HIS A 103 -2.34 6.58 -5.64
N THR A 104 -1.55 7.63 -5.65
CA THR A 104 -0.82 8.05 -6.85
C THR A 104 0.20 6.99 -7.29
N LEU A 105 0.94 6.44 -6.34
CA LEU A 105 1.93 5.41 -6.64
C LEU A 105 1.28 4.15 -7.20
N LEU A 106 0.19 3.72 -6.57
CA LEU A 106 -0.52 2.52 -7.03
C LEU A 106 -1.12 2.74 -8.41
N ARG A 107 -1.74 3.89 -8.62
CA ARG A 107 -2.34 4.20 -9.92
C ARG A 107 -1.31 4.12 -11.03
N GLY A 108 -0.08 4.54 -10.77
CA GLY A 108 0.97 4.54 -11.77
C GLY A 108 1.49 3.16 -12.16
N LEU A 109 1.08 2.10 -11.45
CA LEU A 109 1.51 0.75 -11.79
C LEU A 109 0.68 0.09 -12.88
N PHE A 110 -0.48 0.65 -13.20
CA PHE A 110 -1.48 -0.03 -14.00
C PHE A 110 -1.50 0.42 -15.44
N GLU A 111 -1.99 -0.47 -16.30
CA GLU A 111 -2.27 -0.14 -17.69
C GLU A 111 -3.55 0.69 -17.77
N VAL A 112 -3.84 1.18 -18.96
CA VAL A 112 -4.95 2.12 -19.17
C VAL A 112 -6.27 1.59 -18.60
N ASP A 113 -6.57 0.31 -18.80
CA ASP A 113 -7.81 -0.26 -18.30
C ASP A 113 -7.88 -0.23 -16.77
N GLY A 114 -6.74 -0.50 -16.13
CA GLY A 114 -6.66 -0.44 -14.67
C GLY A 114 -6.81 0.98 -14.16
N ILE A 115 -6.14 1.92 -14.83
CA ILE A 115 -6.24 3.34 -14.45
C ILE A 115 -7.69 3.82 -14.54
N ARG A 116 -8.39 3.42 -15.60
CA ARG A 116 -9.79 3.80 -15.78
C ARG A 116 -10.65 3.25 -14.65
N TYR A 117 -10.43 1.99 -14.28
CA TYR A 117 -11.18 1.38 -13.17
C TYR A 117 -10.91 2.13 -11.87
N ILE A 118 -9.65 2.46 -11.59
CA ILE A 118 -9.28 3.20 -10.38
C ILE A 118 -9.96 4.55 -10.34
N ASP A 119 -9.92 5.27 -11.46
CA ASP A 119 -10.48 6.62 -11.51
C ASP A 119 -12.00 6.60 -11.34
N GLU A 120 -12.66 5.54 -11.78
CA GLU A 120 -14.12 5.45 -11.67
C GLU A 120 -14.60 4.89 -10.35
N HIS A 121 -13.84 3.99 -9.74
CA HIS A 121 -14.32 3.22 -8.59
C HIS A 121 -13.48 3.39 -7.31
N LEU A 122 -12.24 3.84 -7.44
CA LEU A 122 -11.33 3.89 -6.30
C LEU A 122 -10.73 5.27 -6.09
N LYS A 123 -11.40 6.32 -6.53
CA LYS A 123 -10.86 7.66 -6.41
C LYS A 123 -10.84 8.12 -4.95
N LEU A 124 -9.89 8.98 -4.66
CA LEU A 124 -9.77 9.55 -3.32
C LEU A 124 -10.98 10.42 -3.01
N ASP A 125 -11.38 10.39 -1.75
CA ASP A 125 -12.39 11.29 -1.24
C ASP A 125 -11.80 12.69 -1.21
N LYS A 126 -12.48 13.64 -1.86
CA LYS A 126 -12.02 15.02 -1.90
C LYS A 126 -11.91 15.64 -0.53
N PHE A 127 -12.79 15.27 0.38
CA PHE A 127 -12.76 15.84 1.72
C PHE A 127 -11.53 15.41 2.49
N ASN A 128 -11.03 14.22 2.23
CA ASN A 128 -9.82 13.73 2.89
C ASN A 128 -8.59 14.45 2.38
N VAL A 129 -8.62 14.90 1.14
CA VAL A 129 -7.46 15.53 0.51
C VAL A 129 -7.41 17.02 0.79
N CYS A 130 -8.53 17.65 0.90
CA CYS A 130 -8.62 19.11 1.04
C CYS A 130 -8.42 19.62 2.47
N VAL A 131 -8.24 18.75 3.41
CA VAL A 131 -7.98 19.15 4.80
C VAL A 131 -6.50 19.46 5.06
#